data_ad6610791a018d22e2e588748e6907ae
#
_entry.id   ad6610791a018d22e2e588748e6907ae
#
_cell.length_a   1.000
_cell.length_b   1.000
_cell.length_c   1.000
_cell.angle_alpha   90.00
_cell.angle_beta   90.00
_cell.angle_gamma   90.00
#
_symmetry.space_group_name_H-M   'P 1'
#
loop_
_entity.id
_entity.type
_entity.pdbx_description
1 polymer ?
#
loop_
_entity_poly.entity_id
_entity_poly.type
_entity_poly.pdbx_seq_one_letter_code
_entity_poly.pdbx_strand_id
1 'polypeptide(L)'
;MVLEQDGSDAEASRRASPIEFRLEPASGVPTYLQLVHQVEHALRLGYLALGDQLPKVRDVVAELAINPNTVLKAYKELETKGLAVGRPGQGTFIIEAALKLVRLPELTELRRSLISWVAAADAAGLDEDGITALVASVLRDFRERRGGNADRRGARHEAEGVA
;
A
#
# COMPACT_ATOMS: atom_id res chain seq x y z
N MET A 1 -34.77 -30.22 -15.24
CA MET A 1 -34.55 -28.75 -15.11
C MET A 1 -33.37 -28.54 -14.21
N VAL A 2 -32.17 -28.57 -14.81
CA VAL A 2 -30.90 -28.39 -14.12
C VAL A 2 -30.48 -26.96 -14.38
N LEU A 3 -30.42 -26.15 -13.31
CA LEU A 3 -30.06 -24.74 -13.37
C LEU A 3 -28.54 -24.61 -13.54
N GLU A 4 -28.18 -23.93 -14.62
CA GLU A 4 -26.85 -23.40 -14.88
C GLU A 4 -26.42 -22.46 -13.76
N GLN A 5 -25.42 -22.87 -13.00
CA GLN A 5 -24.67 -22.03 -12.05
C GLN A 5 -23.16 -22.13 -12.28
N ASP A 6 -22.72 -22.13 -13.51
CA ASP A 6 -21.30 -22.34 -13.84
C ASP A 6 -20.63 -21.16 -14.58
N GLY A 7 -21.23 -19.97 -14.52
CA GLY A 7 -20.72 -18.77 -15.20
C GLY A 7 -20.02 -17.73 -14.34
N SER A 8 -20.20 -17.78 -13.01
CA SER A 8 -19.73 -16.69 -12.11
C SER A 8 -18.27 -16.83 -11.67
N ASP A 9 -17.79 -18.05 -11.52
CA ASP A 9 -16.43 -18.30 -11.00
C ASP A 9 -15.35 -18.12 -12.08
N ALA A 10 -15.71 -18.26 -13.36
CA ALA A 10 -14.78 -18.06 -14.48
C ALA A 10 -14.54 -16.57 -14.80
N GLU A 11 -15.45 -15.70 -14.44
CA GLU A 11 -15.36 -14.26 -14.68
C GLU A 11 -14.57 -13.53 -13.57
N ALA A 12 -14.58 -14.06 -12.36
CA ALA A 12 -13.74 -13.57 -11.26
C ALA A 12 -12.23 -13.82 -11.50
N SER A 13 -11.88 -14.81 -12.31
CA SER A 13 -10.49 -15.18 -12.63
C SER A 13 -9.80 -14.28 -13.66
N ARG A 14 -10.46 -13.29 -14.23
CA ARG A 14 -9.93 -12.40 -15.28
C ARG A 14 -9.73 -10.96 -14.86
N ARG A 15 -9.93 -10.61 -13.62
CA ARG A 15 -9.61 -9.25 -13.15
C ARG A 15 -8.10 -9.13 -13.12
N ALA A 16 -7.57 -8.20 -13.93
CA ALA A 16 -6.19 -7.77 -13.79
C ALA A 16 -5.94 -7.41 -12.32
N SER A 17 -4.77 -7.75 -11.81
CA SER A 17 -4.43 -7.39 -10.43
C SER A 17 -4.65 -5.89 -10.22
N PRO A 18 -5.30 -5.47 -9.13
CA PRO A 18 -5.55 -4.05 -8.87
C PRO A 18 -4.27 -3.29 -8.47
N ILE A 19 -3.13 -3.95 -8.42
CA ILE A 19 -1.83 -3.33 -8.11
C ILE A 19 -0.84 -3.55 -9.25
N GLU A 20 -0.16 -2.47 -9.62
CA GLU A 20 1.04 -2.45 -10.45
C GLU A 20 2.23 -2.09 -9.59
N PHE A 21 3.32 -2.85 -9.71
CA PHE A 21 4.53 -2.60 -8.94
C PHE A 21 5.43 -1.59 -9.64
N ARG A 22 6.08 -0.75 -8.85
CA ARG A 22 7.10 0.19 -9.31
C ARG A 22 8.34 0.08 -8.44
N LEU A 23 9.51 0.26 -9.03
CA LEU A 23 10.76 0.24 -8.29
C LEU A 23 11.38 1.63 -8.26
N GLU A 24 11.95 1.95 -7.11
CA GLU A 24 12.72 3.17 -6.90
C GLU A 24 14.17 2.80 -6.58
N PRO A 25 15.06 2.76 -7.61
CA PRO A 25 16.44 2.30 -7.45
C PRO A 25 17.23 3.11 -6.41
N ALA A 26 16.92 4.39 -6.28
CA ALA A 26 17.61 5.31 -5.37
C ALA A 26 17.10 5.24 -3.90
N SER A 27 16.07 4.43 -3.61
CA SER A 27 15.44 4.39 -2.28
C SER A 27 16.33 3.78 -1.18
N GLY A 28 17.38 3.03 -1.54
CA GLY A 28 18.18 2.25 -0.59
C GLY A 28 17.46 1.05 0.03
N VAL A 29 16.18 0.83 -0.30
CA VAL A 29 15.38 -0.30 0.18
C VAL A 29 15.56 -1.50 -0.74
N PRO A 30 15.85 -2.70 -0.21
CA PRO A 30 15.93 -3.92 -1.01
C PRO A 30 14.69 -4.13 -1.89
N THR A 31 14.87 -4.51 -3.15
CA THR A 31 13.82 -4.62 -4.15
C THR A 31 12.62 -5.46 -3.67
N TYR A 32 12.86 -6.62 -3.04
CA TYR A 32 11.77 -7.45 -2.55
C TYR A 32 10.95 -6.76 -1.45
N LEU A 33 11.59 -5.94 -0.60
CA LEU A 33 10.87 -5.17 0.42
C LEU A 33 10.06 -4.03 -0.19
N GLN A 34 10.51 -3.42 -1.29
CA GLN A 34 9.71 -2.42 -1.99
C GLN A 34 8.39 -3.02 -2.49
N LEU A 35 8.41 -4.25 -3.03
CA LEU A 35 7.20 -4.97 -3.43
C LEU A 35 6.29 -5.25 -2.22
N VAL A 36 6.85 -5.71 -1.11
CA VAL A 36 6.10 -5.96 0.14
C VAL A 36 5.43 -4.69 0.64
N HIS A 37 6.18 -3.58 0.72
CA HIS A 37 5.65 -2.30 1.20
C HIS A 37 4.52 -1.76 0.31
N GLN A 38 4.60 -1.96 -1.00
CA GLN A 38 3.56 -1.54 -1.92
C GLN A 38 2.26 -2.33 -1.70
N VAL A 39 2.34 -3.64 -1.47
CA VAL A 39 1.16 -4.46 -1.11
C VAL A 39 0.58 -4.01 0.23
N GLU A 40 1.41 -3.84 1.26
CA GLU A 40 0.97 -3.33 2.56
C GLU A 40 0.29 -1.97 2.44
N HIS A 41 0.84 -1.09 1.61
CA HIS A 41 0.29 0.24 1.36
C HIS A 41 -1.04 0.17 0.61
N ALA A 42 -1.13 -0.66 -0.43
CA ALA A 42 -2.37 -0.87 -1.17
C ALA A 42 -3.49 -1.45 -0.29
N LEU A 43 -3.15 -2.36 0.63
CA LEU A 43 -4.08 -2.87 1.63
C LEU A 43 -4.56 -1.75 2.59
N ARG A 44 -3.65 -0.94 3.12
CA ARG A 44 -3.99 0.19 4.01
C ARG A 44 -4.91 1.19 3.33
N LEU A 45 -4.66 1.49 2.08
CA LEU A 45 -5.45 2.44 1.30
C LEU A 45 -6.73 1.84 0.72
N GLY A 46 -6.95 0.52 0.86
CA GLY A 46 -8.11 -0.17 0.35
C GLY A 46 -8.10 -0.38 -1.17
N TYR A 47 -6.95 -0.28 -1.82
CA TYR A 47 -6.78 -0.65 -3.23
C TYR A 47 -6.76 -2.17 -3.44
N LEU A 48 -6.30 -2.92 -2.43
CA LEU A 48 -6.39 -4.36 -2.37
C LEU A 48 -7.43 -4.79 -1.36
N ALA A 49 -8.23 -5.78 -1.71
CA ALA A 49 -9.30 -6.36 -0.90
C ALA A 49 -9.10 -7.86 -0.69
N LEU A 50 -9.92 -8.44 0.19
CA LEU A 50 -9.97 -9.90 0.38
C LEU A 50 -10.24 -10.63 -0.93
N GLY A 51 -9.43 -11.63 -1.22
CA GLY A 51 -9.56 -12.47 -2.41
C GLY A 51 -8.94 -11.89 -3.66
N ASP A 52 -8.44 -10.63 -3.64
CA ASP A 52 -7.71 -10.08 -4.77
C ASP A 52 -6.45 -10.90 -5.04
N GLN A 53 -6.19 -11.15 -6.30
CA GLN A 53 -5.01 -11.84 -6.77
C GLN A 53 -3.88 -10.84 -6.99
N LEU A 54 -2.71 -11.11 -6.40
CA LEU A 54 -1.49 -10.39 -6.72
C LEU A 54 -1.02 -10.72 -8.14
N PRO A 55 -0.27 -9.83 -8.81
CA PRO A 55 0.29 -10.09 -10.13
C PRO A 55 1.06 -11.42 -10.14
N LYS A 56 0.99 -12.17 -11.23
CA LYS A 56 1.77 -13.40 -11.35
C LYS A 56 3.27 -13.08 -11.38
N VAL A 57 4.07 -13.92 -10.76
CA VAL A 57 5.54 -13.75 -10.70
C VAL A 57 6.14 -13.45 -12.08
N ARG A 58 5.70 -14.17 -13.12
CA ARG A 58 6.19 -13.98 -14.49
C ARG A 58 5.86 -12.58 -15.04
N ASP A 59 4.70 -12.05 -14.69
CA ASP A 59 4.24 -10.76 -15.20
C ASP A 59 5.03 -9.62 -14.53
N VAL A 60 5.25 -9.71 -13.21
CA VAL A 60 6.12 -8.78 -12.46
C VAL A 60 7.57 -8.82 -12.97
N VAL A 61 8.09 -10.01 -13.26
CA VAL A 61 9.44 -10.19 -13.82
C VAL A 61 9.55 -9.52 -15.18
N ALA A 62 8.54 -9.69 -16.03
CA ALA A 62 8.52 -9.10 -17.37
C ALA A 62 8.42 -7.56 -17.32
N GLU A 63 7.58 -7.04 -16.42
CA GLU A 63 7.33 -5.60 -16.27
C GLU A 63 8.51 -4.86 -15.66
N LEU A 64 9.08 -5.41 -14.57
CA LEU A 64 10.13 -4.74 -13.80
C LEU A 64 11.55 -5.15 -14.19
N ALA A 65 11.72 -6.12 -15.08
CA ALA A 65 13.02 -6.69 -15.48
C ALA A 65 13.88 -7.15 -14.27
N ILE A 66 13.28 -7.78 -13.27
CA ILE A 66 13.93 -8.25 -12.05
C ILE A 66 14.02 -9.78 -11.98
N ASN A 67 14.87 -10.28 -11.08
CA ASN A 67 15.02 -11.72 -10.87
C ASN A 67 13.72 -12.33 -10.31
N PRO A 68 13.22 -13.46 -10.85
CA PRO A 68 12.06 -14.17 -10.32
C PRO A 68 12.16 -14.48 -8.82
N ASN A 69 13.34 -14.82 -8.32
CA ASN A 69 13.56 -15.09 -6.90
C ASN A 69 13.29 -13.88 -6.01
N THR A 70 13.48 -12.66 -6.53
CA THR A 70 13.16 -11.42 -5.81
C THR A 70 11.65 -11.30 -5.59
N VAL A 71 10.85 -11.61 -6.61
CA VAL A 71 9.39 -11.61 -6.51
C VAL A 71 8.90 -12.73 -5.59
N LEU A 72 9.44 -13.93 -5.75
CA LEU A 72 9.12 -15.08 -4.87
C LEU A 72 9.44 -14.78 -3.41
N LYS A 73 10.58 -14.13 -3.14
CA LYS A 73 10.95 -13.70 -1.79
C LYS A 73 9.95 -12.69 -1.22
N ALA A 74 9.52 -11.72 -2.03
CA ALA A 74 8.51 -10.75 -1.61
C ALA A 74 7.18 -11.43 -1.27
N TYR A 75 6.71 -12.35 -2.10
CA TYR A 75 5.45 -13.06 -1.88
C TYR A 75 5.53 -14.00 -0.67
N LYS A 76 6.68 -14.66 -0.46
CA LYS A 76 6.90 -15.44 0.75
C LYS A 76 6.90 -14.59 2.02
N GLU A 77 7.45 -13.40 1.96
CA GLU A 77 7.39 -12.44 3.08
C GLU A 77 5.96 -12.02 3.39
N LEU A 78 5.14 -11.75 2.36
CA LEU A 78 3.71 -11.45 2.54
C LEU A 78 2.94 -12.63 3.16
N GLU A 79 3.26 -13.87 2.78
CA GLU A 79 2.70 -15.07 3.40
C GLU A 79 3.11 -15.19 4.88
N THR A 80 4.39 -14.96 5.18
CA THR A 80 4.91 -14.98 6.55
C THR A 80 4.24 -13.93 7.44
N LYS A 81 3.95 -12.75 6.88
CA LYS A 81 3.19 -11.69 7.55
C LYS A 81 1.69 -11.97 7.65
N GLY A 82 1.18 -13.07 7.06
CA GLY A 82 -0.24 -13.40 7.06
C GLY A 82 -1.09 -12.47 6.20
N LEU A 83 -0.51 -11.81 5.21
CA LEU A 83 -1.20 -10.88 4.33
C LEU A 83 -1.72 -11.56 3.07
N ALA A 84 -1.08 -12.62 2.64
CA ALA A 84 -1.41 -13.35 1.42
C ALA A 84 -1.25 -14.86 1.60
N VAL A 85 -1.76 -15.63 0.66
CA VAL A 85 -1.59 -17.08 0.56
C VAL A 85 -1.34 -17.49 -0.88
N GLY A 86 -0.30 -18.27 -1.12
CA GLY A 86 -0.04 -18.92 -2.41
C GLY A 86 -0.93 -20.13 -2.60
N ARG A 87 -1.58 -20.24 -3.75
CA ARG A 87 -2.36 -21.41 -4.17
C ARG A 87 -1.68 -22.02 -5.39
N PRO A 88 -1.21 -23.29 -5.30
CA PRO A 88 -0.53 -23.96 -6.41
C PRO A 88 -1.33 -23.89 -7.71
N GLY A 89 -0.68 -23.47 -8.80
CA GLY A 89 -1.30 -23.34 -10.12
C GLY A 89 -2.28 -22.16 -10.31
N GLN A 90 -2.69 -21.51 -9.22
CA GLN A 90 -3.66 -20.41 -9.28
C GLN A 90 -3.01 -19.04 -9.09
N GLY A 91 -2.08 -18.89 -8.14
CA GLY A 91 -1.41 -17.64 -7.83
C GLY A 91 -1.40 -17.32 -6.35
N THR A 92 -1.12 -16.06 -6.00
CA THR A 92 -1.08 -15.55 -4.64
C THR A 92 -2.26 -14.62 -4.40
N PHE A 93 -2.98 -14.81 -3.32
CA PHE A 93 -4.24 -14.11 -3.01
C PHE A 93 -4.18 -13.44 -1.64
N ILE A 94 -4.82 -12.29 -1.54
CA ILE A 94 -4.99 -11.57 -0.27
C ILE A 94 -5.96 -12.33 0.63
N ILE A 95 -5.62 -12.46 1.91
CA ILE A 95 -6.44 -13.19 2.90
C ILE A 95 -7.07 -12.26 3.93
N GLU A 96 -8.12 -12.75 4.61
CA GLU A 96 -8.90 -11.95 5.56
C GLU A 96 -8.08 -11.38 6.73
N ALA A 97 -7.05 -12.08 7.17
CA ALA A 97 -6.17 -11.62 8.23
C ALA A 97 -5.45 -10.31 7.87
N ALA A 98 -5.12 -10.11 6.58
CA ALA A 98 -4.54 -8.88 6.08
C ALA A 98 -5.43 -7.65 6.34
N LEU A 99 -6.74 -7.80 6.13
CA LEU A 99 -7.68 -6.70 6.31
C LEU A 99 -7.85 -6.30 7.78
N LYS A 100 -7.70 -7.24 8.71
CA LYS A 100 -7.77 -6.96 10.16
C LYS A 100 -6.53 -6.24 10.66
N LEU A 101 -5.35 -6.57 10.09
CA LEU A 101 -4.07 -5.97 10.46
C LEU A 101 -3.89 -4.53 9.92
N VAL A 102 -4.60 -4.18 8.85
CA VAL A 102 -4.30 -2.99 8.05
C VAL A 102 -5.45 -1.99 7.97
N ARG A 103 -6.70 -2.40 8.24
CA ARG A 103 -7.86 -1.50 8.23
C ARG A 103 -7.89 -0.63 9.49
N LEU A 104 -7.57 0.66 9.28
CA LEU A 104 -8.02 1.71 10.18
C LEU A 104 -9.35 2.24 9.60
N PRO A 105 -10.50 2.12 10.30
CA PRO A 105 -11.79 2.66 9.84
C PRO A 105 -11.69 4.14 9.44
N GLU A 106 -10.86 4.88 10.15
CA GLU A 106 -10.60 6.30 9.91
C GLU A 106 -9.93 6.57 8.56
N LEU A 107 -9.19 5.61 7.97
CA LEU A 107 -8.54 5.80 6.67
C LEU A 107 -9.52 5.99 5.53
N THR A 108 -10.70 5.38 5.61
CA THR A 108 -11.74 5.56 4.58
C THR A 108 -12.23 7.00 4.55
N GLU A 109 -12.45 7.60 5.72
CA GLU A 109 -12.87 9.00 5.85
C GLU A 109 -11.75 9.96 5.44
N LEU A 110 -10.52 9.69 5.88
CA LEU A 110 -9.36 10.48 5.48
C LEU A 110 -9.13 10.44 3.97
N ARG A 111 -9.28 9.27 3.35
CA ARG A 111 -9.17 9.12 1.90
C ARG A 111 -10.26 9.91 1.17
N ARG A 112 -11.51 9.86 1.66
CA ARG A 112 -12.62 10.63 1.08
C ARG A 112 -12.34 12.13 1.17
N SER A 113 -11.87 12.60 2.33
CA SER A 113 -11.49 13.99 2.55
C SER A 113 -10.36 14.42 1.61
N LEU A 114 -9.36 13.55 1.42
CA LEU A 114 -8.24 13.84 0.51
C LEU A 114 -8.69 13.90 -0.96
N ILE A 115 -9.58 12.99 -1.39
CA ILE A 115 -10.16 13.05 -2.75
C ILE A 115 -10.90 14.37 -2.98
N SER A 116 -11.72 14.79 -2.01
CA SER A 116 -12.43 16.06 -2.08
C SER A 116 -11.48 17.25 -2.14
N TRP A 117 -10.38 17.19 -1.37
CA TRP A 117 -9.35 18.23 -1.39
C TRP A 117 -8.62 18.30 -2.74
N VAL A 118 -8.24 17.14 -3.31
CA VAL A 118 -7.59 17.07 -4.63
C VAL A 118 -8.51 17.66 -5.72
N ALA A 119 -9.80 17.33 -5.70
CA ALA A 119 -10.76 17.89 -6.63
C ALA A 119 -10.90 19.43 -6.47
N ALA A 120 -10.85 19.92 -5.25
CA ALA A 120 -10.87 21.38 -4.99
C ALA A 120 -9.58 22.07 -5.46
N ALA A 121 -8.43 21.42 -5.32
CA ALA A 121 -7.14 21.95 -5.79
C ALA A 121 -7.09 22.02 -7.32
N ASP A 122 -7.56 20.98 -8.01
CA ASP A 122 -7.71 20.95 -9.46
C ASP A 122 -8.65 22.06 -9.95
N ALA A 123 -9.81 22.23 -9.33
CA ALA A 123 -10.75 23.31 -9.62
C ALA A 123 -10.16 24.70 -9.36
N ALA A 124 -9.20 24.83 -8.46
CA ALA A 124 -8.45 26.07 -8.19
C ALA A 124 -7.32 26.32 -9.20
N GLY A 125 -7.11 25.38 -10.16
CA GLY A 125 -6.12 25.52 -11.23
C GLY A 125 -4.74 24.96 -10.91
N LEU A 126 -4.59 24.12 -9.85
CA LEU A 126 -3.37 23.37 -9.62
C LEU A 126 -3.37 22.13 -10.53
N ASP A 127 -2.29 21.98 -11.28
CA ASP A 127 -2.01 20.72 -12.00
C ASP A 127 -1.46 19.64 -11.05
N GLU A 128 -1.21 18.45 -11.57
CA GLU A 128 -0.72 17.30 -10.79
C GLU A 128 0.61 17.62 -10.09
N ASP A 129 1.52 18.32 -10.75
CA ASP A 129 2.80 18.73 -10.19
C ASP A 129 2.62 19.73 -9.04
N GLY A 130 1.74 20.70 -9.21
CA GLY A 130 1.37 21.67 -8.19
C GLY A 130 0.72 21.05 -6.96
N ILE A 131 -0.19 20.09 -7.16
CA ILE A 131 -0.83 19.33 -6.09
C ILE A 131 0.24 18.52 -5.33
N THR A 132 1.12 17.83 -6.04
CA THR A 132 2.20 17.04 -5.45
C THR A 132 3.16 17.92 -4.65
N ALA A 133 3.57 19.07 -5.19
CA ALA A 133 4.45 20.00 -4.52
C ALA A 133 3.82 20.57 -3.24
N LEU A 134 2.53 20.90 -3.28
CA LEU A 134 1.80 21.42 -2.13
C LEU A 134 1.69 20.36 -1.02
N VAL A 135 1.35 19.12 -1.37
CA VAL A 135 1.30 17.99 -0.41
C VAL A 135 2.68 17.75 0.22
N ALA A 136 3.74 17.77 -0.59
CA ALA A 136 5.11 17.58 -0.09
C ALA A 136 5.52 18.71 0.88
N SER A 137 5.12 19.93 0.61
CA SER A 137 5.36 21.08 1.51
C SER A 137 4.65 20.91 2.85
N VAL A 138 3.36 20.58 2.82
CA VAL A 138 2.55 20.36 4.04
C VAL A 138 3.10 19.20 4.87
N LEU A 139 3.55 18.12 4.24
CA LEU A 139 4.17 16.99 4.94
C LEU A 139 5.49 17.37 5.59
N ARG A 140 6.28 18.24 4.98
CA ARG A 140 7.53 18.77 5.55
C ARG A 140 7.24 19.58 6.81
N ASP A 141 6.32 20.55 6.72
CA ASP A 141 5.91 21.37 7.86
C ASP A 141 5.36 20.55 9.01
N PHE A 142 4.59 19.51 8.70
CA PHE A 142 4.07 18.59 9.70
C PHE A 142 5.17 17.80 10.43
N ARG A 143 6.19 17.35 9.71
CA ARG A 143 7.35 16.63 10.31
C ARG A 143 8.15 17.56 11.22
N GLU A 144 8.41 18.79 10.80
CA GLU A 144 9.14 19.79 11.59
C GLU A 144 8.41 20.11 12.89
N ARG A 145 7.09 20.30 12.84
CA ARG A 145 6.27 20.54 14.04
C ARG A 145 6.29 19.35 15.01
N ARG A 146 6.28 18.12 14.50
CA ARG A 146 6.37 16.90 15.33
C ARG A 146 7.75 16.74 15.95
N GLY A 147 8.82 17.00 15.23
CA GLY A 147 10.21 16.97 15.73
C GLY A 147 10.43 17.99 16.83
N GLY A 148 10.02 19.24 16.64
CA GLY A 148 10.14 20.29 17.64
C GLY A 148 9.30 20.09 18.92
N ASN A 149 8.25 19.26 18.86
CA ASN A 149 7.42 18.92 20.02
C ASN A 149 7.98 17.74 20.83
N ALA A 150 8.76 16.86 20.18
CA ALA A 150 9.48 15.77 20.84
C ALA A 150 10.64 16.30 21.69
N ASP A 151 11.41 17.26 21.17
CA ASP A 151 12.51 17.91 21.89
C ASP A 151 12.02 18.69 23.12
N ARG A 152 10.87 19.34 23.04
CA ARG A 152 10.28 20.05 24.19
C ARG A 152 9.74 19.13 25.27
N ARG A 153 9.35 17.90 24.94
CA ARG A 153 8.95 16.89 25.94
C ARG A 153 10.14 16.25 26.61
N GLY A 154 11.24 16.01 25.89
CA GLY A 154 12.49 15.51 26.43
C GLY A 154 13.11 16.49 27.46
N ALA A 155 13.17 17.77 27.10
CA ALA A 155 13.72 18.82 27.97
C ALA A 155 12.93 19.06 29.29
N ARG A 156 11.61 18.79 29.28
CA ARG A 156 10.80 18.87 30.51
C ARG A 156 11.01 17.70 31.47
N HIS A 157 11.28 16.50 30.93
CA HIS A 157 11.50 15.30 31.76
C HIS A 157 12.87 15.29 32.41
N GLU A 158 13.88 15.93 31.81
CA GLU A 158 15.20 16.11 32.42
C GLU A 158 15.22 17.20 33.52
N ALA A 159 14.33 18.19 33.42
CA ALA A 159 14.24 19.25 34.42
C ALA A 159 13.49 18.84 35.73
N GLU A 160 12.61 17.83 35.64
CA GLU A 160 11.86 17.30 36.81
C GLU A 160 12.57 16.15 37.52
N GLY A 161 13.66 15.62 36.99
CA GLY A 161 14.44 14.51 37.56
C GLY A 161 15.61 14.94 38.46
N VAL A 162 15.83 16.24 38.69
CA VAL A 162 16.93 16.79 39.50
C VAL A 162 16.36 17.70 40.60
N ALA A 163 15.52 17.11 41.47
CA ALA A 163 15.11 17.74 42.75
C ALA A 163 14.95 16.69 43.81
#